data_bf26f694fa6e167429443b1fa0eb5de1
#
_entry.id   bf26f694fa6e167429443b1fa0eb5de1
#
_cell.length_a   1.000
_cell.length_b   1.000
_cell.length_c   1.000
_cell.angle_alpha   90.00
_cell.angle_beta   90.00
_cell.angle_gamma   90.00
#
_symmetry.space_group_name_H-M   'P 1'
#
loop_
_entity.id
_entity.type
_entity.pdbx_description
1 polymer ?
#
loop_
_entity_poly.entity_id
_entity_poly.type
_entity_poly.pdbx_seq_one_letter_code
_entity_poly.pdbx_strand_id
1 'polypeptide(L)'
;MIIFDIKRYAINDGPGIRTTIFMKGCPLRCAWCHNPESWIALPQKTYKKSKCIGCRSCVDICPQGALQLTPDGIAPVPGVKCTLCGKCIEKCPTTALEMCGKPWSMDTLMEEIEKEREVMETGGGGVTICGGEPMMQADATLEILKELGRRGFHRTVDTTLYADPEVVRRIADECELMLVDLKHMNDDIHKKFTGVSNVRILDNIRLISSLGKSFFIRIPLIDGVNSDEENIEKTAQFISSLNWKERQVNLLPYHNVARDKHRRIWSDFNCDYPFAVPSEATQKRCMAQFAKYGIKAIIGG
;
A
#
# COMPACT_ATOMS: atom_id res chain seq x y z
N MET A 1 13.93 -8.29 -6.48
CA MET A 1 12.72 -7.61 -5.95
C MET A 1 12.58 -6.23 -6.55
N ILE A 2 11.35 -5.74 -6.75
CA ILE A 2 11.10 -4.38 -7.25
C ILE A 2 10.48 -3.55 -6.13
N ILE A 3 11.20 -2.53 -5.68
CA ILE A 3 10.80 -1.62 -4.60
C ILE A 3 10.66 -0.22 -5.20
N PHE A 4 9.61 0.52 -4.83
CA PHE A 4 9.42 1.87 -5.36
C PHE A 4 9.71 2.97 -4.34
N ASP A 5 9.68 2.66 -3.05
CA ASP A 5 10.03 3.61 -1.99
C ASP A 5 10.51 2.89 -0.73
N ILE A 6 11.32 3.57 0.06
CA ILE A 6 11.71 3.18 1.42
C ILE A 6 11.50 4.41 2.30
N LYS A 7 10.51 4.33 3.19
CA LYS A 7 10.18 5.41 4.13
C LYS A 7 10.80 5.12 5.48
N ARG A 8 11.63 6.04 5.94
CA ARG A 8 12.21 6.02 7.27
C ARG A 8 11.31 6.74 8.26
N TYR A 9 11.46 6.42 9.54
CA TYR A 9 10.74 7.07 10.65
C TYR A 9 9.21 6.98 10.51
N ALA A 10 8.71 5.88 9.97
CA ALA A 10 7.28 5.63 9.89
C ALA A 10 6.73 5.30 11.30
N ILE A 11 5.63 5.96 11.68
CA ILE A 11 4.98 5.80 12.99
C ILE A 11 3.56 5.24 12.89
N ASN A 12 3.07 5.01 11.66
CA ASN A 12 1.72 4.52 11.39
C ASN A 12 1.70 3.15 10.67
N ASP A 13 2.86 2.52 10.56
CA ASP A 13 3.02 1.26 9.81
C ASP A 13 3.34 0.09 10.75
N GLY A 14 2.76 0.10 11.97
CA GLY A 14 2.97 -0.85 13.04
C GLY A 14 3.55 -0.21 14.29
N PRO A 15 3.86 -1.01 15.35
CA PRO A 15 4.35 -0.48 16.62
C PRO A 15 5.74 0.15 16.49
N GLY A 16 5.95 1.23 17.24
CA GLY A 16 7.23 1.93 17.35
C GLY A 16 7.62 2.73 16.09
N ILE A 17 8.90 3.09 15.99
CA ILE A 17 9.47 3.79 14.83
C ILE A 17 9.98 2.76 13.82
N ARG A 18 9.56 2.85 12.57
CA ARG A 18 9.80 1.81 11.57
C ARG A 18 10.45 2.33 10.30
N THR A 19 11.17 1.43 9.63
CA THR A 19 11.50 1.59 8.22
C THR A 19 10.50 0.79 7.40
N THR A 20 9.78 1.45 6.48
CA THR A 20 8.75 0.82 5.65
C THR A 20 9.25 0.66 4.22
N ILE A 21 9.23 -0.57 3.72
CA ILE A 21 9.62 -0.96 2.36
C ILE A 21 8.36 -1.03 1.50
N PHE A 22 8.29 -0.25 0.43
CA PHE A 22 7.14 -0.23 -0.49
C PHE A 22 7.42 -1.02 -1.75
N MET A 23 6.83 -2.21 -1.86
CA MET A 23 6.99 -3.10 -3.02
C MET A 23 6.03 -2.76 -4.15
N LYS A 24 6.42 -3.06 -5.38
CA LYS A 24 5.55 -2.91 -6.56
C LYS A 24 4.73 -4.17 -6.83
N GLY A 25 3.59 -3.96 -7.46
CA GLY A 25 2.59 -4.99 -7.77
C GLY A 25 1.45 -5.00 -6.77
N CYS A 26 0.23 -4.84 -7.28
CA CYS A 26 -1.00 -5.00 -6.49
C CYS A 26 -2.10 -5.58 -7.38
N PRO A 27 -2.81 -6.62 -6.95
CA PRO A 27 -3.94 -7.16 -7.71
C PRO A 27 -5.18 -6.29 -7.59
N LEU A 28 -5.26 -5.44 -6.56
CA LEU A 28 -6.39 -4.53 -6.32
C LEU A 28 -6.24 -3.24 -7.11
N ARG A 29 -7.39 -2.60 -7.41
CA ARG A 29 -7.52 -1.28 -8.03
C ARG A 29 -8.43 -0.40 -7.20
N CYS A 30 -8.06 -0.24 -5.91
CA CYS A 30 -8.88 0.52 -4.98
C CYS A 30 -9.09 1.96 -5.46
N ALA A 31 -10.34 2.41 -5.51
CA ALA A 31 -10.69 3.74 -5.99
C ALA A 31 -10.10 4.87 -5.13
N TRP A 32 -9.73 4.56 -3.90
CA TRP A 32 -9.07 5.47 -2.94
C TRP A 32 -7.59 5.16 -2.74
N CYS A 33 -6.94 4.42 -3.65
CA CYS A 33 -5.57 3.99 -3.48
C CYS A 33 -4.61 5.18 -3.27
N HIS A 34 -3.83 5.14 -2.19
CA HIS A 34 -2.83 6.17 -1.90
C HIS A 34 -1.50 5.95 -2.63
N ASN A 35 -1.28 4.76 -3.18
CA ASN A 35 -0.05 4.38 -3.86
C ASN A 35 -0.33 3.74 -5.24
N PRO A 36 -1.02 4.44 -6.17
CA PRO A 36 -1.34 3.88 -7.49
C PRO A 36 -0.08 3.53 -8.29
N GLU A 37 1.04 4.17 -8.01
CA GLU A 37 2.36 3.83 -8.55
C GLU A 37 2.83 2.42 -8.19
N SER A 38 2.21 1.78 -7.20
CA SER A 38 2.49 0.39 -6.84
C SER A 38 1.73 -0.65 -7.68
N TRP A 39 0.70 -0.27 -8.42
CA TRP A 39 -0.20 -1.21 -9.09
C TRP A 39 0.48 -2.13 -10.09
N ILE A 40 1.43 -1.61 -10.86
CA ILE A 40 2.19 -2.37 -11.85
C ILE A 40 3.43 -2.96 -11.17
N ALA A 41 3.68 -4.25 -11.36
CA ALA A 41 4.82 -4.93 -10.75
C ALA A 41 6.18 -4.49 -11.31
N LEU A 42 6.19 -3.92 -12.52
CA LEU A 42 7.41 -3.46 -13.20
C LEU A 42 7.70 -1.98 -12.91
N PRO A 43 8.95 -1.54 -13.10
CA PRO A 43 9.28 -0.12 -13.11
C PRO A 43 8.41 0.66 -14.08
N GLN A 44 8.09 1.91 -13.74
CA GLN A 44 7.34 2.81 -14.62
C GLN A 44 7.81 4.26 -14.47
N LYS A 45 7.64 5.07 -15.50
CA LYS A 45 7.91 6.50 -15.41
C LYS A 45 6.80 7.20 -14.65
N THR A 46 7.18 8.22 -13.89
CA THR A 46 6.26 9.18 -13.26
C THR A 46 6.60 10.59 -13.71
N TYR A 47 5.60 11.46 -13.73
CA TYR A 47 5.74 12.85 -14.17
C TYR A 47 5.11 13.81 -13.16
N LYS A 48 5.88 14.80 -12.73
CA LYS A 48 5.42 15.87 -11.83
C LYS A 48 5.28 17.17 -12.62
N LYS A 49 4.04 17.52 -13.00
CA LYS A 49 3.75 18.73 -13.78
C LYS A 49 4.31 20.00 -13.13
N SER A 50 4.22 20.11 -11.80
CA SER A 50 4.70 21.27 -11.03
C SER A 50 6.20 21.52 -11.11
N LYS A 51 7.00 20.49 -11.48
CA LYS A 51 8.44 20.62 -11.70
C LYS A 51 8.80 20.87 -13.16
N CYS A 52 7.87 20.70 -14.10
CA CYS A 52 8.17 20.78 -15.52
C CYS A 52 8.21 22.23 -16.01
N ILE A 53 9.30 22.60 -16.66
CA ILE A 53 9.52 23.94 -17.27
C ILE A 53 9.20 23.97 -18.78
N GLY A 54 8.69 22.89 -19.36
CA GLY A 54 8.31 22.82 -20.77
C GLY A 54 9.47 22.81 -21.78
N CYS A 55 10.69 22.50 -21.36
CA CYS A 55 11.90 22.61 -22.19
C CYS A 55 12.01 21.57 -23.32
N ARG A 56 11.11 20.60 -23.43
CA ARG A 56 11.05 19.52 -24.44
C ARG A 56 12.23 18.54 -24.46
N SER A 57 13.30 18.74 -23.70
CA SER A 57 14.50 17.89 -23.75
C SER A 57 14.21 16.37 -23.62
N CYS A 58 13.17 16.01 -22.85
CA CYS A 58 12.74 14.62 -22.68
C CYS A 58 12.02 14.05 -23.91
N VAL A 59 11.37 14.89 -24.69
CA VAL A 59 10.70 14.53 -25.96
C VAL A 59 11.78 14.31 -27.03
N ASP A 60 12.69 15.27 -27.20
CA ASP A 60 13.70 15.27 -28.25
C ASP A 60 14.72 14.14 -28.08
N ILE A 61 15.06 13.75 -26.83
CA ILE A 61 16.00 12.66 -26.55
C ILE A 61 15.39 11.27 -26.66
N CYS A 62 14.04 11.14 -26.74
CA CYS A 62 13.39 9.84 -26.69
C CYS A 62 13.60 9.03 -27.99
N PRO A 63 14.35 7.90 -27.96
CA PRO A 63 14.66 7.16 -29.18
C PRO A 63 13.43 6.48 -29.80
N GLN A 64 12.34 6.33 -29.02
CA GLN A 64 11.08 5.73 -29.47
C GLN A 64 10.05 6.79 -29.88
N GLY A 65 10.29 8.09 -29.65
CA GLY A 65 9.27 9.12 -29.80
C GLY A 65 8.05 8.92 -28.87
N ALA A 66 8.26 8.29 -27.70
CA ALA A 66 7.18 7.87 -26.79
C ALA A 66 6.68 8.99 -25.87
N LEU A 67 7.16 10.20 -26.01
CA LEU A 67 6.72 11.37 -25.24
C LEU A 67 6.39 12.52 -26.18
N GLN A 68 5.42 13.32 -25.79
CA GLN A 68 5.01 14.55 -26.47
C GLN A 68 4.78 15.68 -25.48
N LEU A 69 4.96 16.92 -25.93
CA LEU A 69 4.55 18.11 -25.18
C LEU A 69 3.13 18.47 -25.57
N THR A 70 2.26 18.62 -24.58
CA THR A 70 0.87 19.04 -24.72
C THR A 70 0.64 20.33 -23.91
N PRO A 71 -0.51 21.01 -24.05
CA PRO A 71 -0.85 22.16 -23.20
C PRO A 71 -0.83 21.81 -21.71
N ASP A 72 -1.07 20.54 -21.37
CA ASP A 72 -1.06 20.02 -19.99
C ASP A 72 0.31 19.54 -19.50
N GLY A 73 1.35 19.66 -20.31
CA GLY A 73 2.71 19.24 -20.02
C GLY A 73 3.11 18.00 -20.82
N ILE A 74 4.04 17.20 -20.28
CA ILE A 74 4.54 16.01 -20.96
C ILE A 74 3.54 14.85 -20.81
N ALA A 75 3.22 14.22 -21.94
CA ALA A 75 2.33 13.07 -22.01
C ALA A 75 2.96 11.92 -22.84
N PRO A 76 2.55 10.66 -22.61
CA PRO A 76 2.85 9.57 -23.53
C PRO A 76 2.22 9.80 -24.90
N VAL A 77 2.89 9.34 -25.96
CA VAL A 77 2.30 9.29 -27.30
C VAL A 77 1.43 8.04 -27.40
N PRO A 78 0.14 8.15 -27.71
CA PRO A 78 -0.75 7.01 -27.85
C PRO A 78 -0.22 5.96 -28.83
N GLY A 79 -0.26 4.69 -28.43
CA GLY A 79 0.20 3.59 -29.28
C GLY A 79 1.72 3.40 -29.37
N VAL A 80 2.52 4.31 -28.84
CA VAL A 80 3.99 4.19 -28.85
C VAL A 80 4.51 3.55 -27.55
N LYS A 81 5.13 2.38 -27.66
CA LYS A 81 5.66 1.63 -26.52
C LYS A 81 6.95 2.26 -26.00
N CYS A 82 6.97 2.63 -24.73
CA CYS A 82 8.17 3.05 -24.03
C CYS A 82 9.03 1.85 -23.62
N THR A 83 10.35 1.91 -23.88
CA THR A 83 11.31 0.87 -23.49
C THR A 83 11.90 1.06 -22.10
N LEU A 84 11.50 2.08 -21.36
CA LEU A 84 12.01 2.44 -20.02
C LEU A 84 13.53 2.63 -19.97
N CYS A 85 14.16 3.08 -21.05
CA CYS A 85 15.61 3.24 -21.17
C CYS A 85 16.22 4.34 -20.27
N GLY A 86 15.40 5.16 -19.61
CA GLY A 86 15.86 6.20 -18.67
C GLY A 86 16.33 7.53 -19.28
N LYS A 87 16.69 7.60 -20.56
CA LYS A 87 17.30 8.79 -21.17
C LYS A 87 16.54 10.11 -20.94
N CYS A 88 15.20 10.08 -21.00
CA CYS A 88 14.35 11.24 -20.73
C CYS A 88 14.39 11.69 -19.25
N ILE A 89 14.65 10.78 -18.33
CA ILE A 89 14.79 11.06 -16.90
C ILE A 89 16.15 11.73 -16.63
N GLU A 90 17.22 11.12 -17.13
CA GLU A 90 18.58 11.65 -17.01
C GLU A 90 18.72 13.06 -17.63
N LYS A 91 18.01 13.30 -18.74
CA LYS A 91 18.05 14.59 -19.43
C LYS A 91 17.16 15.66 -18.80
N CYS A 92 16.29 15.30 -17.86
CA CYS A 92 15.36 16.25 -17.25
C CYS A 92 16.05 17.14 -16.21
N PRO A 93 16.23 18.46 -16.47
CA PRO A 93 17.01 19.32 -15.58
C PRO A 93 16.31 19.61 -14.25
N THR A 94 14.99 19.40 -14.19
CA THR A 94 14.16 19.71 -13.01
C THR A 94 13.67 18.45 -12.28
N THR A 95 14.11 17.27 -12.71
CA THR A 95 13.60 16.01 -12.17
C THR A 95 12.06 15.90 -12.20
N ALA A 96 11.43 16.48 -13.24
CA ALA A 96 9.99 16.36 -13.45
C ALA A 96 9.59 14.94 -13.87
N LEU A 97 10.51 14.21 -14.55
CA LEU A 97 10.36 12.79 -14.85
C LEU A 97 11.25 11.97 -13.90
N GLU A 98 10.69 10.94 -13.33
CA GLU A 98 11.38 10.01 -12.42
C GLU A 98 11.03 8.57 -12.78
N MET A 99 11.90 7.61 -12.43
CA MET A 99 11.59 6.18 -12.48
C MET A 99 10.99 5.76 -11.13
N CYS A 100 9.80 5.23 -11.15
CA CYS A 100 9.16 4.65 -9.98
C CYS A 100 9.32 3.13 -10.00
N GLY A 101 9.95 2.60 -8.96
CA GLY A 101 10.35 1.21 -8.87
C GLY A 101 11.68 0.94 -9.55
N LYS A 102 12.56 0.29 -8.84
CA LYS A 102 13.85 -0.20 -9.33
C LYS A 102 14.14 -1.58 -8.75
N PRO A 103 14.93 -2.40 -9.44
CA PRO A 103 15.42 -3.64 -8.85
C PRO A 103 16.34 -3.33 -7.67
N TRP A 104 16.19 -4.11 -6.61
CA TRP A 104 17.06 -4.09 -5.43
C TRP A 104 17.69 -5.46 -5.22
N SER A 105 18.98 -5.50 -4.85
CA SER A 105 19.60 -6.68 -4.28
C SER A 105 19.29 -6.78 -2.79
N MET A 106 19.43 -7.96 -2.20
CA MET A 106 19.27 -8.15 -0.76
C MET A 106 20.31 -7.34 0.01
N ASP A 107 21.57 -7.40 -0.42
CA ASP A 107 22.68 -6.71 0.26
C ASP A 107 22.43 -5.20 0.34
N THR A 108 22.12 -4.57 -0.81
CA THR A 108 21.84 -3.13 -0.86
C THR A 108 20.64 -2.75 -0.01
N LEU A 109 19.59 -3.59 0.00
CA LEU A 109 18.40 -3.35 0.83
C LEU A 109 18.76 -3.42 2.32
N MET A 110 19.51 -4.43 2.72
CA MET A 110 19.92 -4.59 4.12
C MET A 110 20.84 -3.47 4.58
N GLU A 111 21.80 -3.05 3.75
CA GLU A 111 22.64 -1.89 4.03
C GLU A 111 21.81 -0.62 4.29
N GLU A 112 20.74 -0.43 3.51
CA GLU A 112 19.87 0.74 3.68
C GLU A 112 19.03 0.69 4.95
N ILE A 113 18.57 -0.51 5.34
CA ILE A 113 17.79 -0.72 6.56
C ILE A 113 18.67 -0.58 7.81
N GLU A 114 19.89 -1.10 7.76
CA GLU A 114 20.84 -1.04 8.90
C GLU A 114 21.19 0.40 9.32
N LYS A 115 21.12 1.37 8.41
CA LYS A 115 21.36 2.79 8.75
C LYS A 115 20.42 3.33 9.81
N GLU A 116 19.24 2.75 9.93
CA GLU A 116 18.19 3.19 10.85
C GLU A 116 18.00 2.24 12.05
N ARG A 117 18.90 1.26 12.24
CA ARG A 117 18.80 0.24 13.30
C ARG A 117 18.60 0.84 14.66
N GLU A 118 19.50 1.74 15.07
CA GLU A 118 19.49 2.34 16.41
C GLU A 118 18.16 3.06 16.70
N VAL A 119 17.61 3.77 15.71
CA VAL A 119 16.34 4.49 15.86
C VAL A 119 15.16 3.51 15.97
N MET A 120 15.17 2.42 15.20
CA MET A 120 14.14 1.40 15.28
C MET A 120 14.17 0.65 16.60
N GLU A 121 15.36 0.26 17.09
CA GLU A 121 15.54 -0.45 18.37
C GLU A 121 15.15 0.44 19.56
N THR A 122 15.65 1.68 19.61
CA THR A 122 15.31 2.64 20.67
C THR A 122 13.83 3.01 20.65
N GLY A 123 13.24 3.13 19.46
CA GLY A 123 11.82 3.44 19.27
C GLY A 123 10.88 2.25 19.45
N GLY A 124 11.37 1.05 19.80
CA GLY A 124 10.55 -0.17 19.95
C GLY A 124 9.86 -0.59 18.64
N GLY A 125 10.48 -0.31 17.51
CA GLY A 125 9.95 -0.53 16.17
C GLY A 125 10.62 -1.67 15.41
N GLY A 126 10.79 -1.50 14.11
CA GLY A 126 11.38 -2.50 13.22
C GLY A 126 11.13 -2.21 11.75
N VAL A 127 11.00 -3.25 10.94
CA VAL A 127 10.79 -3.11 9.50
C VAL A 127 9.37 -3.53 9.13
N THR A 128 8.72 -2.74 8.26
CA THR A 128 7.43 -3.09 7.67
C THR A 128 7.58 -3.28 6.17
N ILE A 129 7.06 -4.37 5.64
CA ILE A 129 6.96 -4.59 4.21
C ILE A 129 5.53 -4.30 3.79
N CYS A 130 5.36 -3.33 2.88
CA CYS A 130 4.07 -2.95 2.33
C CYS A 130 4.19 -2.53 0.86
N GLY A 131 3.37 -1.60 0.38
CA GLY A 131 3.50 -1.00 -0.94
C GLY A 131 2.25 -1.12 -1.77
N GLY A 132 2.25 -2.03 -2.76
CA GLY A 132 1.06 -2.57 -3.39
C GLY A 132 0.50 -3.70 -2.54
N GLU A 133 0.75 -4.93 -2.95
CA GLU A 133 0.52 -6.14 -2.16
C GLU A 133 1.85 -6.91 -2.07
N PRO A 134 2.48 -7.01 -0.91
CA PRO A 134 3.78 -7.70 -0.78
C PRO A 134 3.74 -9.14 -1.28
N MET A 135 2.61 -9.82 -1.15
CA MET A 135 2.43 -11.20 -1.59
C MET A 135 2.39 -11.35 -3.12
N MET A 136 2.34 -10.26 -3.89
CA MET A 136 2.58 -10.30 -5.34
C MET A 136 4.04 -10.59 -5.71
N GLN A 137 4.98 -10.32 -4.80
CA GLN A 137 6.38 -10.70 -4.90
C GLN A 137 6.71 -11.67 -3.75
N ALA A 138 5.92 -12.74 -3.60
CA ALA A 138 5.91 -13.62 -2.43
C ALA A 138 7.29 -14.17 -2.04
N ASP A 139 8.06 -14.69 -3.02
CA ASP A 139 9.38 -15.25 -2.72
C ASP A 139 10.36 -14.17 -2.26
N ALA A 140 10.36 -13.00 -2.91
CA ALA A 140 11.20 -11.88 -2.48
C ALA A 140 10.79 -11.35 -1.09
N THR A 141 9.49 -11.26 -0.81
CA THR A 141 8.98 -10.87 0.51
C THR A 141 9.43 -11.86 1.58
N LEU A 142 9.33 -13.16 1.30
CA LEU A 142 9.76 -14.21 2.21
C LEU A 142 11.28 -14.16 2.48
N GLU A 143 12.09 -13.96 1.44
CA GLU A 143 13.54 -13.80 1.60
C GLU A 143 13.91 -12.58 2.44
N ILE A 144 13.23 -11.42 2.22
CA ILE A 144 13.44 -10.22 3.04
C ILE A 144 13.09 -10.52 4.51
N LEU A 145 11.93 -11.14 4.78
CA LEU A 145 11.49 -11.46 6.14
C LEU A 145 12.50 -12.37 6.86
N LYS A 146 12.98 -13.42 6.19
CA LYS A 146 13.99 -14.32 6.75
C LYS A 146 15.29 -13.60 7.08
N GLU A 147 15.78 -12.76 6.17
CA GLU A 147 17.03 -12.03 6.39
C GLU A 147 16.89 -10.99 7.51
N LEU A 148 15.74 -10.30 7.57
CA LEU A 148 15.43 -9.39 8.69
C LEU A 148 15.38 -10.12 10.04
N GLY A 149 14.74 -11.31 10.08
CA GLY A 149 14.68 -12.14 11.27
C GLY A 149 16.05 -12.62 11.71
N ARG A 150 16.91 -13.06 10.77
CA ARG A 150 18.31 -13.45 11.05
C ARG A 150 19.12 -12.29 11.64
N ARG A 151 18.78 -11.05 11.29
CA ARG A 151 19.41 -9.82 11.83
C ARG A 151 18.75 -9.31 13.10
N GLY A 152 17.69 -9.95 13.60
CA GLY A 152 17.01 -9.59 14.84
C GLY A 152 16.03 -8.41 14.73
N PHE A 153 15.62 -8.00 13.54
CA PHE A 153 14.59 -6.98 13.38
C PHE A 153 13.19 -7.53 13.66
N HIS A 154 12.35 -6.75 14.33
CA HIS A 154 10.91 -7.00 14.38
C HIS A 154 10.29 -6.76 13.00
N ARG A 155 9.54 -7.76 12.48
CA ARG A 155 9.02 -7.80 11.11
C ARG A 155 7.50 -7.63 11.11
N THR A 156 7.04 -6.68 10.32
CA THR A 156 5.60 -6.45 10.07
C THR A 156 5.31 -6.54 8.58
N VAL A 157 4.19 -7.13 8.22
CA VAL A 157 3.69 -7.15 6.84
C VAL A 157 2.34 -6.44 6.78
N ASP A 158 2.25 -5.39 5.95
CA ASP A 158 1.01 -4.65 5.67
C ASP A 158 0.43 -5.17 4.35
N THR A 159 -0.73 -5.80 4.42
CA THR A 159 -1.26 -6.63 3.33
C THR A 159 -2.79 -6.63 3.28
N THR A 160 -3.32 -6.85 2.10
CA THR A 160 -4.74 -7.15 1.90
C THR A 160 -5.08 -8.63 2.11
N LEU A 161 -4.08 -9.50 2.22
CA LEU A 161 -4.22 -10.97 2.20
C LEU A 161 -4.87 -11.51 0.90
N TYR A 162 -4.90 -10.76 -0.19
CA TYR A 162 -5.41 -11.27 -1.46
C TYR A 162 -4.35 -12.10 -2.19
N ALA A 163 -4.06 -13.27 -1.64
CA ALA A 163 -3.05 -14.20 -2.13
C ALA A 163 -3.51 -15.65 -1.95
N ASP A 164 -2.74 -16.59 -2.50
CA ASP A 164 -2.92 -18.01 -2.24
C ASP A 164 -2.76 -18.31 -0.74
N PRO A 165 -3.60 -19.14 -0.12
CA PRO A 165 -3.52 -19.48 1.30
C PRO A 165 -2.15 -20.02 1.74
N GLU A 166 -1.45 -20.75 0.87
CA GLU A 166 -0.12 -21.26 1.18
C GLU A 166 0.93 -20.15 1.24
N VAL A 167 0.82 -19.17 0.35
CA VAL A 167 1.66 -17.95 0.39
C VAL A 167 1.43 -17.19 1.69
N VAL A 168 0.15 -17.01 2.06
CA VAL A 168 -0.22 -16.34 3.31
C VAL A 168 0.40 -17.05 4.52
N ARG A 169 0.29 -18.39 4.58
CA ARG A 169 0.87 -19.20 5.67
C ARG A 169 2.38 -18.99 5.79
N ARG A 170 3.11 -19.16 4.68
CA ARG A 170 4.57 -19.03 4.63
C ARG A 170 5.04 -17.64 5.10
N ILE A 171 4.34 -16.58 4.68
CA ILE A 171 4.68 -15.20 5.07
C ILE A 171 4.31 -14.94 6.54
N ALA A 172 3.15 -15.42 6.98
CA ALA A 172 2.71 -15.28 8.37
C ALA A 172 3.61 -16.02 9.37
N ASP A 173 4.31 -17.07 8.94
CA ASP A 173 5.27 -17.79 9.77
C ASP A 173 6.59 -17.01 9.99
N GLU A 174 6.89 -16.06 9.12
CA GLU A 174 8.15 -15.30 9.13
C GLU A 174 8.00 -13.85 9.62
N CYS A 175 6.84 -13.45 10.14
CA CYS A 175 6.66 -12.11 10.71
C CYS A 175 6.01 -12.15 12.09
N GLU A 176 6.30 -11.15 12.90
CA GLU A 176 5.75 -11.00 14.25
C GLU A 176 4.36 -10.38 14.23
N LEU A 177 4.05 -9.55 13.21
CA LEU A 177 2.78 -8.83 13.13
C LEU A 177 2.32 -8.70 11.68
N MET A 178 1.02 -8.82 11.46
CA MET A 178 0.38 -8.47 10.18
C MET A 178 -0.57 -7.28 10.37
N LEU A 179 -0.48 -6.29 9.48
CA LEU A 179 -1.47 -5.23 9.35
C LEU A 179 -2.38 -5.62 8.19
N VAL A 180 -3.64 -5.90 8.49
CA VAL A 180 -4.54 -6.53 7.53
C VAL A 180 -5.65 -5.57 7.13
N ASP A 181 -5.67 -5.21 5.86
CA ASP A 181 -6.67 -4.33 5.29
C ASP A 181 -8.01 -5.05 5.05
N LEU A 182 -9.05 -4.64 5.77
CA LEU A 182 -10.44 -5.06 5.55
C LEU A 182 -11.25 -3.88 5.02
N LYS A 183 -11.63 -3.94 3.75
CA LYS A 183 -12.13 -2.74 3.05
C LYS A 183 -13.65 -2.66 3.01
N HIS A 184 -14.35 -3.78 2.85
CA HIS A 184 -15.82 -3.86 2.85
C HIS A 184 -16.30 -5.30 3.03
N MET A 185 -17.40 -5.50 3.76
CA MET A 185 -17.97 -6.84 4.00
C MET A 185 -18.88 -7.32 2.87
N ASN A 186 -19.56 -6.41 2.16
CA ASN A 186 -20.35 -6.78 0.99
C ASN A 186 -19.43 -6.99 -0.22
N ASP A 187 -19.48 -8.18 -0.82
CA ASP A 187 -18.58 -8.58 -1.91
C ASP A 187 -18.78 -7.77 -3.19
N ASP A 188 -20.03 -7.44 -3.54
CA ASP A 188 -20.32 -6.65 -4.76
C ASP A 188 -19.81 -5.21 -4.62
N ILE A 189 -19.98 -4.61 -3.45
CA ILE A 189 -19.42 -3.28 -3.15
C ILE A 189 -17.89 -3.34 -3.10
N HIS A 190 -17.33 -4.39 -2.49
CA HIS A 190 -15.88 -4.61 -2.49
C HIS A 190 -15.33 -4.70 -3.91
N LYS A 191 -15.93 -5.53 -4.78
CA LYS A 191 -15.55 -5.65 -6.20
C LYS A 191 -15.65 -4.32 -6.93
N LYS A 192 -16.76 -3.59 -6.73
CA LYS A 192 -16.97 -2.28 -7.36
C LYS A 192 -15.83 -1.31 -7.09
N PHE A 193 -15.34 -1.24 -5.86
CA PHE A 193 -14.37 -0.24 -5.45
C PHE A 193 -12.93 -0.72 -5.40
N THR A 194 -12.68 -2.04 -5.42
CA THR A 194 -11.32 -2.59 -5.34
C THR A 194 -10.93 -3.43 -6.56
N GLY A 195 -11.90 -3.79 -7.40
CA GLY A 195 -11.71 -4.63 -8.58
C GLY A 195 -11.65 -6.13 -8.30
N VAL A 196 -11.72 -6.58 -7.04
CA VAL A 196 -11.62 -8.00 -6.67
C VAL A 196 -12.65 -8.39 -5.62
N SER A 197 -12.95 -9.71 -5.51
CA SER A 197 -13.79 -10.27 -4.46
C SER A 197 -13.10 -10.21 -3.09
N ASN A 198 -13.90 -10.00 -2.02
CA ASN A 198 -13.40 -10.06 -0.65
C ASN A 198 -13.34 -11.50 -0.08
N VAL A 199 -13.93 -12.49 -0.75
CA VAL A 199 -14.05 -13.87 -0.23
C VAL A 199 -12.68 -14.42 0.16
N ARG A 200 -11.69 -14.35 -0.75
CA ARG A 200 -10.33 -14.80 -0.48
C ARG A 200 -9.68 -14.07 0.70
N ILE A 201 -9.92 -12.78 0.82
CA ILE A 201 -9.41 -11.95 1.93
C ILE A 201 -9.98 -12.43 3.26
N LEU A 202 -11.31 -12.59 3.33
CA LEU A 202 -12.00 -13.06 4.54
C LEU A 202 -11.57 -14.47 4.94
N ASP A 203 -11.37 -15.37 3.97
CA ASP A 203 -10.89 -16.72 4.23
C ASP A 203 -9.45 -16.72 4.74
N ASN A 204 -8.59 -15.88 4.20
CA ASN A 204 -7.21 -15.73 4.67
C ASN A 204 -7.13 -15.05 6.05
N ILE A 205 -8.04 -14.14 6.39
CA ILE A 205 -8.15 -13.61 7.77
C ILE A 205 -8.52 -14.73 8.74
N ARG A 206 -9.48 -15.60 8.39
CA ARG A 206 -9.81 -16.78 9.21
C ARG A 206 -8.61 -17.72 9.34
N LEU A 207 -7.85 -17.92 8.26
CA LEU A 207 -6.64 -18.74 8.27
C LEU A 207 -5.61 -18.23 9.27
N ILE A 208 -5.18 -16.97 9.19
CA ILE A 208 -4.17 -16.42 10.11
C ILE A 208 -4.66 -16.40 11.56
N SER A 209 -5.97 -16.17 11.78
CA SER A 209 -6.60 -16.29 13.09
C SER A 209 -6.52 -17.71 13.63
N SER A 210 -6.82 -18.73 12.79
CA SER A 210 -6.75 -20.15 13.20
C SER A 210 -5.32 -20.61 13.50
N LEU A 211 -4.33 -19.98 12.88
CA LEU A 211 -2.90 -20.20 13.12
C LEU A 211 -2.38 -19.47 14.36
N GLY A 212 -3.22 -18.68 15.03
CA GLY A 212 -2.84 -17.90 16.20
C GLY A 212 -1.83 -16.80 15.92
N LYS A 213 -1.82 -16.28 14.68
CA LYS A 213 -0.91 -15.17 14.31
C LYS A 213 -1.37 -13.85 14.89
N SER A 214 -0.42 -12.98 15.21
CA SER A 214 -0.72 -11.61 15.65
C SER A 214 -1.04 -10.71 14.46
N PHE A 215 -2.16 -10.01 14.52
CA PHE A 215 -2.54 -9.06 13.47
C PHE A 215 -3.42 -7.93 14.00
N PHE A 216 -3.36 -6.77 13.35
CA PHE A 216 -4.32 -5.69 13.48
C PHE A 216 -5.18 -5.59 12.23
N ILE A 217 -6.48 -5.36 12.40
CA ILE A 217 -7.36 -5.04 11.28
C ILE A 217 -7.28 -3.54 11.00
N ARG A 218 -7.08 -3.19 9.73
CA ARG A 218 -7.04 -1.81 9.23
C ARG A 218 -8.21 -1.57 8.29
N ILE A 219 -8.96 -0.52 8.54
CA ILE A 219 -10.14 -0.17 7.75
C ILE A 219 -9.94 1.23 7.19
N PRO A 220 -9.64 1.37 5.88
CA PRO A 220 -9.73 2.66 5.22
C PRO A 220 -11.18 3.17 5.33
N LEU A 221 -11.43 4.16 6.17
CA LEU A 221 -12.77 4.65 6.47
C LEU A 221 -13.17 5.76 5.51
N ILE A 222 -14.21 5.54 4.71
CA ILE A 222 -14.63 6.42 3.62
C ILE A 222 -16.12 6.66 3.70
N ASP A 223 -16.53 7.91 3.87
CA ASP A 223 -17.96 8.26 3.90
C ASP A 223 -18.61 7.97 2.54
N GLY A 224 -19.80 7.37 2.60
CA GLY A 224 -20.57 6.94 1.44
C GLY A 224 -20.07 5.64 0.78
N VAL A 225 -19.09 4.97 1.38
CA VAL A 225 -18.58 3.66 0.88
C VAL A 225 -18.69 2.58 1.94
N ASN A 226 -18.02 2.73 3.08
CA ASN A 226 -17.89 1.67 4.09
C ASN A 226 -18.07 2.14 5.53
N SER A 227 -18.40 3.42 5.73
CA SER A 227 -18.65 3.99 7.07
C SER A 227 -20.10 3.82 7.52
N ASP A 228 -20.98 3.22 6.70
CA ASP A 228 -22.38 2.97 7.07
C ASP A 228 -22.49 1.96 8.21
N GLU A 229 -23.64 2.01 8.89
CA GLU A 229 -23.88 1.22 10.09
C GLU A 229 -23.89 -0.30 9.81
N GLU A 230 -24.48 -0.70 8.67
CA GLU A 230 -24.58 -2.10 8.29
C GLU A 230 -23.21 -2.72 8.02
N ASN A 231 -22.35 -2.02 7.29
CA ASN A 231 -21.02 -2.53 6.99
C ASN A 231 -20.13 -2.60 8.24
N ILE A 232 -20.18 -1.60 9.11
CA ILE A 232 -19.42 -1.58 10.37
C ILE A 232 -19.92 -2.70 11.30
N GLU A 233 -21.23 -2.91 11.38
CA GLU A 233 -21.83 -3.99 12.18
C GLU A 233 -21.36 -5.36 11.69
N LYS A 234 -21.48 -5.63 10.37
CA LYS A 234 -21.01 -6.89 9.78
C LYS A 234 -19.52 -7.11 9.99
N THR A 235 -18.73 -6.03 9.89
CA THR A 235 -17.29 -6.08 10.16
C THR A 235 -17.02 -6.45 11.61
N ALA A 236 -17.69 -5.81 12.56
CA ALA A 236 -17.53 -6.09 14.00
C ALA A 236 -17.94 -7.53 14.34
N GLN A 237 -19.06 -8.02 13.79
CA GLN A 237 -19.51 -9.42 13.94
C GLN A 237 -18.46 -10.40 13.38
N PHE A 238 -17.96 -10.17 12.18
CA PHE A 238 -16.95 -11.01 11.55
C PHE A 238 -15.69 -11.11 12.41
N ILE A 239 -15.09 -9.97 12.77
CA ILE A 239 -13.83 -9.98 13.53
C ILE A 239 -14.01 -10.44 14.97
N SER A 240 -15.19 -10.27 15.57
CA SER A 240 -15.49 -10.80 16.92
C SER A 240 -15.53 -12.32 16.95
N SER A 241 -15.86 -12.97 15.81
CA SER A 241 -15.87 -14.44 15.67
C SER A 241 -14.48 -15.06 15.53
N LEU A 242 -13.44 -14.26 15.35
CA LEU A 242 -12.07 -14.73 15.18
C LEU A 242 -11.39 -15.03 16.52
N ASN A 243 -10.47 -16.01 16.52
CA ASN A 243 -9.53 -16.20 17.62
C ASN A 243 -8.42 -15.16 17.53
N TRP A 244 -8.65 -13.98 18.10
CA TRP A 244 -7.83 -12.80 17.90
C TRP A 244 -7.52 -12.14 19.25
N LYS A 245 -6.23 -12.06 19.60
CA LYS A 245 -5.77 -11.57 20.91
C LYS A 245 -5.77 -10.04 20.99
N GLU A 246 -5.34 -9.39 19.94
CA GLU A 246 -5.12 -7.96 19.89
C GLU A 246 -6.41 -7.17 20.02
N ARG A 247 -7.51 -7.66 19.44
CA ARG A 247 -8.85 -7.04 19.45
C ARG A 247 -8.82 -5.54 19.16
N GLN A 248 -7.92 -5.16 18.23
CA GLN A 248 -7.70 -3.76 17.86
C GLN A 248 -7.95 -3.54 16.36
N VAL A 249 -8.79 -2.55 16.06
CA VAL A 249 -9.06 -2.06 14.71
C VAL A 249 -8.48 -0.66 14.55
N ASN A 250 -7.76 -0.44 13.48
CA ASN A 250 -7.27 0.86 13.08
C ASN A 250 -8.18 1.43 12.00
N LEU A 251 -8.92 2.46 12.32
CA LEU A 251 -9.75 3.21 11.38
C LEU A 251 -8.88 4.29 10.72
N LEU A 252 -8.70 4.20 9.41
CA LEU A 252 -7.85 5.09 8.63
C LEU A 252 -8.73 6.05 7.82
N PRO A 253 -9.04 7.26 8.35
CA PRO A 253 -9.89 8.20 7.64
C PRO A 253 -9.33 8.54 6.27
N TYR A 254 -10.17 8.48 5.25
CA TYR A 254 -9.81 8.86 3.89
C TYR A 254 -9.32 10.31 3.83
N HIS A 255 -8.34 10.55 2.99
CA HIS A 255 -7.89 11.88 2.58
C HIS A 255 -7.54 11.89 1.08
N ASN A 256 -7.72 13.02 0.42
CA ASN A 256 -7.63 13.13 -1.03
C ASN A 256 -6.22 13.40 -1.60
N VAL A 257 -5.19 13.28 -0.79
CA VAL A 257 -3.78 13.61 -1.15
C VAL A 257 -3.26 12.77 -2.33
N ALA A 258 -3.85 11.59 -2.56
CA ALA A 258 -3.39 10.67 -3.61
C ALA A 258 -3.87 11.01 -5.02
N ARG A 259 -4.84 11.91 -5.22
CA ARG A 259 -5.34 12.28 -6.56
C ARG A 259 -4.23 12.73 -7.51
N ASP A 260 -3.26 13.48 -7.00
CA ASP A 260 -2.13 13.94 -7.79
C ASP A 260 -1.20 12.78 -8.24
N LYS A 261 -1.10 11.71 -7.45
CA LYS A 261 -0.29 10.53 -7.80
C LYS A 261 -0.82 9.78 -9.02
N HIS A 262 -2.14 9.68 -9.20
CA HIS A 262 -2.76 9.09 -10.39
C HIS A 262 -2.39 9.87 -11.65
N ARG A 263 -2.37 11.20 -11.59
CA ARG A 263 -1.95 12.06 -12.71
C ARG A 263 -0.48 11.86 -13.06
N ARG A 264 0.38 11.59 -12.06
CA ARG A 264 1.83 11.40 -12.26
C ARG A 264 2.17 10.14 -13.06
N ILE A 265 1.32 9.12 -13.01
CA ILE A 265 1.54 7.85 -13.73
C ILE A 265 0.76 7.77 -15.04
N TRP A 266 0.13 8.87 -15.47
CA TRP A 266 -0.77 8.93 -16.64
C TRP A 266 -1.82 7.80 -16.62
N SER A 267 -2.41 7.57 -15.46
CA SER A 267 -3.43 6.54 -15.29
C SER A 267 -4.75 6.98 -15.91
N ASP A 268 -5.33 6.10 -16.71
CA ASP A 268 -6.72 6.26 -17.22
C ASP A 268 -7.77 5.89 -16.15
N PHE A 269 -7.31 5.50 -14.97
CA PHE A 269 -8.20 5.15 -13.87
C PHE A 269 -8.95 6.37 -13.39
N ASN A 270 -10.27 6.27 -13.37
CA ASN A 270 -11.10 7.34 -12.84
C ASN A 270 -10.92 7.45 -11.33
N CYS A 271 -10.15 8.45 -10.91
CA CYS A 271 -9.95 8.78 -9.50
C CYS A 271 -10.87 9.92 -9.01
N ASP A 272 -11.83 10.35 -9.82
CA ASP A 272 -12.74 11.47 -9.53
C ASP A 272 -14.00 11.04 -8.75
N TYR A 273 -13.90 9.95 -7.99
CA TYR A 273 -14.94 9.62 -7.02
C TYR A 273 -15.04 10.75 -5.98
N PRO A 274 -16.27 11.24 -5.70
CA PRO A 274 -16.48 12.30 -4.71
C PRO A 274 -16.44 11.73 -3.28
N PHE A 275 -15.35 11.05 -2.94
CA PHE A 275 -15.18 10.53 -1.59
C PHE A 275 -15.06 11.66 -0.59
N ALA A 276 -15.80 11.54 0.50
CA ALA A 276 -15.77 12.47 1.60
C ALA A 276 -14.87 11.95 2.74
N VAL A 277 -14.21 12.89 3.40
CA VAL A 277 -13.48 12.62 4.64
C VAL A 277 -14.52 12.33 5.73
N PRO A 278 -14.44 11.20 6.45
CA PRO A 278 -15.38 10.89 7.52
C PRO A 278 -15.36 11.97 8.61
N SER A 279 -16.53 12.48 8.96
CA SER A 279 -16.66 13.45 10.05
C SER A 279 -16.24 12.85 11.40
N GLU A 280 -15.88 13.68 12.38
CA GLU A 280 -15.60 13.18 13.73
C GLU A 280 -16.80 12.41 14.32
N ALA A 281 -18.02 12.82 14.01
CA ALA A 281 -19.23 12.13 14.44
C ALA A 281 -19.31 10.72 13.83
N THR A 282 -19.02 10.58 12.52
CA THR A 282 -18.93 9.27 11.85
C THR A 282 -17.85 8.39 12.49
N GLN A 283 -16.66 8.94 12.72
CA GLN A 283 -15.56 8.20 13.35
C GLN A 283 -15.94 7.71 14.75
N LYS A 284 -16.49 8.58 15.60
CA LYS A 284 -16.95 8.23 16.96
C LYS A 284 -18.06 7.17 16.94
N ARG A 285 -19.01 7.27 16.00
CA ARG A 285 -20.06 6.27 15.82
C ARG A 285 -19.48 4.90 15.46
N CYS A 286 -18.55 4.83 14.50
CA CYS A 286 -17.88 3.59 14.13
C CYS A 286 -17.13 2.98 15.33
N MET A 287 -16.36 3.79 16.07
CA MET A 287 -15.65 3.32 17.27
C MET A 287 -16.62 2.75 18.32
N ALA A 288 -17.74 3.45 18.59
CA ALA A 288 -18.74 3.01 19.54
C ALA A 288 -19.39 1.67 19.11
N GLN A 289 -19.55 1.45 17.80
CA GLN A 289 -20.11 0.22 17.28
C GLN A 289 -19.15 -0.97 17.48
N PHE A 290 -17.85 -0.83 17.22
CA PHE A 290 -16.83 -1.83 17.55
C PHE A 290 -16.76 -2.13 19.05
N ALA A 291 -16.89 -1.10 19.90
CA ALA A 291 -16.84 -1.25 21.34
C ALA A 291 -17.96 -2.17 21.89
N LYS A 292 -19.13 -2.25 21.24
CA LYS A 292 -20.22 -3.20 21.61
C LYS A 292 -19.78 -4.65 21.54
N TYR A 293 -18.76 -4.96 20.73
CA TYR A 293 -18.18 -6.30 20.55
C TYR A 293 -16.87 -6.51 21.34
N GLY A 294 -16.54 -5.60 22.24
CA GLY A 294 -15.30 -5.63 23.00
C GLY A 294 -14.05 -5.43 22.12
N ILE A 295 -14.20 -4.72 21.02
CA ILE A 295 -13.12 -4.42 20.06
C ILE A 295 -12.69 -2.96 20.26
N LYS A 296 -11.39 -2.76 20.48
CA LYS A 296 -10.79 -1.42 20.57
C LYS A 296 -10.60 -0.86 19.17
N ALA A 297 -11.37 0.16 18.80
CA ALA A 297 -11.13 0.91 17.58
C ALA A 297 -10.34 2.19 17.88
N ILE A 298 -9.31 2.49 17.09
CA ILE A 298 -8.50 3.71 17.18
C ILE A 298 -8.48 4.42 15.82
N ILE A 299 -8.34 5.73 15.83
CA ILE A 299 -8.17 6.53 14.61
C ILE A 299 -6.68 6.62 14.28
N GLY A 300 -6.32 6.25 13.05
CA GLY A 300 -4.93 6.12 12.63
C GLY A 300 -4.34 4.74 12.97
N GLY A 301 -3.05 4.56 12.76
CA GLY A 301 -2.39 3.27 13.02
C GLY A 301 -0.92 3.33 12.87
#